data_12f253c966f1d945e109e6c088deb50d
#
_entry.id   12f253c966f1d945e109e6c088deb50d
#
_cell.length_a   1.000
_cell.length_b   1.000
_cell.length_c   1.000
_cell.angle_alpha   90.00
_cell.angle_beta   90.00
_cell.angle_gamma   90.00
#
_symmetry.space_group_name_H-M   'P 1'
#
loop_
_entity.id
_entity.type
_entity.pdbx_description
1 polymer ?
#
loop_
_entity_poly.entity_id
_entity_poly.type
_entity_poly.pdbx_seq_one_letter_code
_entity_poly.pdbx_strand_id
1 'polypeptide(L)'
;MYASITPDRLENMVVRVLTPRVITFLEDEIPEGDTVHNRAIYITACHSGMCIPIILVDNGSALNICTKDILDTLGVPSNYVKPNPCGIRAFNNSVDCSQEEVYIPLVIKGRMFRVQF
;
A
#
# COMPACT_ATOMS: atom_id res chain seq x y z
N MET A 1 26.38 -14.28 -15.46
CA MET A 1 26.27 -15.50 -14.62
C MET A 1 24.86 -16.04 -14.77
N TYR A 2 24.75 -17.22 -15.34
CA TYR A 2 23.45 -17.88 -15.49
C TYR A 2 23.22 -18.78 -14.27
N ALA A 3 22.15 -18.49 -13.48
CA ALA A 3 21.74 -19.44 -12.47
C ALA A 3 21.14 -20.68 -13.15
N SER A 4 21.64 -21.87 -12.84
CA SER A 4 21.06 -23.12 -13.31
C SER A 4 19.66 -23.27 -12.67
N ILE A 5 18.63 -23.37 -13.53
CA ILE A 5 17.27 -23.62 -13.08
C ILE A 5 17.10 -25.12 -12.94
N THR A 6 16.82 -25.62 -11.75
CA THR A 6 16.48 -27.03 -11.53
C THR A 6 15.10 -27.34 -12.06
N PRO A 7 14.77 -28.58 -12.50
CA PRO A 7 13.44 -28.97 -12.95
C PRO A 7 12.34 -28.60 -11.97
N ASP A 8 12.54 -28.83 -10.68
CA ASP A 8 11.59 -28.50 -9.61
C ASP A 8 11.33 -26.99 -9.52
N ARG A 9 12.36 -26.19 -9.73
CA ARG A 9 12.24 -24.73 -9.72
C ARG A 9 11.50 -24.21 -10.95
N LEU A 10 11.71 -24.84 -12.10
CA LEU A 10 10.97 -24.53 -13.32
C LEU A 10 9.50 -24.90 -13.20
N GLU A 11 9.19 -26.08 -12.66
CA GLU A 11 7.82 -26.52 -12.41
C GLU A 11 7.09 -25.56 -11.47
N ASN A 12 7.71 -25.15 -10.36
CA ASN A 12 7.17 -24.15 -9.45
C ASN A 12 6.95 -22.78 -10.11
N MET A 13 7.83 -22.37 -11.02
CA MET A 13 7.66 -21.13 -11.78
C MET A 13 6.49 -21.22 -12.75
N VAL A 14 6.30 -22.34 -13.44
CA VAL A 14 5.17 -22.57 -14.36
C VAL A 14 3.86 -22.60 -13.60
N VAL A 15 3.79 -23.28 -12.44
CA VAL A 15 2.62 -23.30 -11.57
C VAL A 15 2.26 -21.88 -11.10
N ARG A 16 3.26 -21.06 -10.76
CA ARG A 16 3.03 -19.65 -10.37
C ARG A 16 2.47 -18.78 -11.49
N VAL A 17 2.80 -19.07 -12.74
CA VAL A 17 2.31 -18.31 -13.91
C VAL A 17 0.89 -18.74 -14.28
N LEU A 18 0.58 -20.03 -14.18
CA LEU A 18 -0.67 -20.63 -14.62
C LEU A 18 -1.76 -20.64 -13.52
N THR A 19 -1.39 -20.57 -12.25
CA THR A 19 -2.34 -20.52 -11.14
C THR A 19 -2.74 -19.07 -10.85
N PRO A 20 -4.04 -18.78 -10.60
CA PRO A 20 -4.44 -17.49 -10.06
C PRO A 20 -3.60 -17.18 -8.81
N ARG A 21 -3.14 -15.93 -8.67
CA ARG A 21 -2.37 -15.51 -7.50
C ARG A 21 -3.26 -15.47 -6.27
N VAL A 22 -3.54 -16.63 -5.74
CA VAL A 22 -4.28 -16.81 -4.49
C VAL A 22 -3.26 -16.84 -3.35
N ILE A 23 -3.42 -15.97 -2.38
CA ILE A 23 -2.70 -16.06 -1.11
C ILE A 23 -3.54 -16.97 -0.22
N THR A 24 -2.97 -18.09 0.19
CA THR A 24 -3.62 -19.04 1.09
C THR A 24 -2.88 -19.01 2.42
N PHE A 25 -3.61 -18.97 3.51
CA PHE A 25 -3.09 -19.12 4.87
C PHE A 25 -3.50 -20.49 5.40
N LEU A 26 -2.57 -21.19 6.03
CA LEU A 26 -2.84 -22.46 6.72
C LEU A 26 -3.29 -22.16 8.16
N GLU A 27 -3.98 -23.10 8.78
CA GLU A 27 -4.48 -22.93 10.14
C GLU A 27 -3.36 -22.70 11.17
N ASP A 28 -2.20 -23.30 10.96
CA ASP A 28 -1.00 -23.13 11.80
C ASP A 28 -0.30 -21.77 11.62
N GLU A 29 -0.62 -21.05 10.54
CA GLU A 29 -0.15 -19.68 10.31
C GLU A 29 -1.04 -18.62 10.97
N ILE A 30 -2.21 -19.05 11.47
CA ILE A 30 -3.14 -18.16 12.19
C ILE A 30 -2.68 -18.06 13.65
N PRO A 31 -2.45 -16.83 14.19
CA PRO A 31 -2.08 -16.67 15.59
C PRO A 31 -3.12 -17.28 16.53
N GLU A 32 -2.64 -17.94 17.59
CA GLU A 32 -3.53 -18.52 18.61
C GLU A 32 -4.51 -17.47 19.14
N GLY A 33 -5.80 -17.79 19.03
CA GLY A 33 -6.89 -17.05 19.65
C GLY A 33 -7.71 -16.20 18.73
N ASP A 34 -7.42 -16.11 17.40
CA ASP A 34 -8.47 -15.44 16.66
C ASP A 34 -8.38 -15.25 15.15
N THR A 35 -9.48 -15.55 14.51
CA THR A 35 -9.97 -14.94 13.27
C THR A 35 -10.66 -13.58 13.54
N VAL A 36 -10.99 -13.23 14.80
CA VAL A 36 -11.60 -11.96 15.21
C VAL A 36 -10.57 -11.15 16.01
N HIS A 37 -9.76 -10.34 15.35
CA HIS A 37 -8.81 -9.45 16.03
C HIS A 37 -9.01 -8.01 15.58
N ASN A 38 -8.87 -7.08 16.51
CA ASN A 38 -8.89 -5.63 16.29
C ASN A 38 -7.49 -5.05 16.11
N ARG A 39 -6.57 -5.81 15.53
CA ARG A 39 -5.19 -5.34 15.33
C ARG A 39 -5.11 -4.49 14.08
N ALA A 40 -4.52 -3.32 14.20
CA ALA A 40 -4.21 -2.47 13.07
C ALA A 40 -3.15 -3.14 12.17
N ILE A 41 -3.35 -3.03 10.86
CA ILE A 41 -2.40 -3.52 9.87
C ILE A 41 -1.55 -2.34 9.40
N TYR A 42 -0.23 -2.52 9.43
CA TYR A 42 0.72 -1.51 8.97
C TYR A 42 1.59 -2.04 7.84
N ILE A 43 1.93 -1.14 6.93
CA ILE A 43 2.89 -1.43 5.86
C ILE A 43 4.02 -0.40 5.87
N THR A 44 5.12 -0.76 5.25
CA THR A 44 6.22 0.17 4.95
C THR A 44 6.22 0.48 3.46
N ALA A 45 6.31 1.75 3.13
CA ALA A 45 6.45 2.20 1.75
C ALA A 45 7.58 3.22 1.62
N CYS A 46 8.23 3.23 0.47
CA CYS A 46 9.35 4.12 0.19
C CYS A 46 9.10 4.94 -1.08
N HIS A 47 9.61 6.16 -1.08
CA HIS A 47 9.66 7.04 -2.24
C HIS A 47 11.01 7.70 -2.32
N SER A 48 11.68 7.61 -3.48
CA SER A 48 13.00 8.25 -3.73
C SER A 48 14.04 8.00 -2.63
N GLY A 49 14.10 6.77 -2.09
CA GLY A 49 15.04 6.39 -1.04
C GLY A 49 14.61 6.74 0.39
N MET A 50 13.52 7.48 0.57
CA MET A 50 12.93 7.76 1.88
C MET A 50 11.80 6.78 2.16
N CYS A 51 11.79 6.18 3.35
CA CYS A 51 10.80 5.18 3.73
C CYS A 51 9.95 5.66 4.91
N ILE A 52 8.66 5.41 4.80
CA ILE A 52 7.70 5.55 5.91
C ILE A 52 7.45 4.13 6.45
N PRO A 53 7.91 3.82 7.67
CA PRO A 53 7.86 2.45 8.19
C PRO A 53 6.49 2.03 8.71
N ILE A 54 5.63 2.99 9.05
CA ILE A 54 4.34 2.72 9.70
C ILE A 54 3.25 3.47 8.95
N ILE A 55 2.65 2.79 7.98
CA ILE A 55 1.48 3.28 7.25
C ILE A 55 0.30 2.41 7.62
N LEU A 56 -0.72 3.00 8.24
CA LEU A 56 -1.93 2.29 8.62
C LEU A 56 -2.73 1.89 7.37
N VAL A 57 -3.12 0.63 7.32
CA VAL A 57 -4.04 0.11 6.31
C VAL A 57 -5.44 0.05 6.93
N ASP A 58 -6.35 0.84 6.38
CA ASP A 58 -7.75 0.88 6.77
C ASP A 58 -8.62 0.38 5.61
N ASN A 59 -9.14 -0.83 5.75
CA ASN A 59 -9.99 -1.44 4.72
C ASN A 59 -11.42 -0.86 4.69
N GLY A 60 -11.78 -0.07 5.69
CA GLY A 60 -13.06 0.66 5.76
C GLY A 60 -13.02 2.05 5.13
N SER A 61 -11.84 2.55 4.76
CA SER A 61 -11.69 3.85 4.13
C SER A 61 -11.74 3.75 2.60
N ALA A 62 -12.50 4.65 1.99
CA ALA A 62 -12.56 4.77 0.52
C ALA A 62 -11.41 5.60 -0.06
N LEU A 63 -10.66 6.30 0.77
CA LEU A 63 -9.62 7.24 0.38
C LEU A 63 -8.31 6.98 1.11
N ASN A 64 -7.21 7.22 0.43
CA ASN A 64 -5.90 7.31 1.07
C ASN A 64 -5.67 8.76 1.51
N ILE A 65 -5.16 8.93 2.72
CA ILE A 65 -4.91 10.24 3.30
C ILE A 65 -3.42 10.36 3.59
N CYS A 66 -2.84 11.48 3.18
CA CYS A 66 -1.45 11.84 3.46
C CYS A 66 -1.38 13.26 4.00
N THR A 67 -0.62 13.46 5.08
CA THR A 67 -0.38 14.80 5.62
C THR A 67 0.69 15.53 4.81
N LYS A 68 0.65 16.86 4.84
CA LYS A 68 1.66 17.68 4.17
C LYS A 68 3.08 17.41 4.71
N ASP A 69 3.21 17.18 6.01
CA ASP A 69 4.50 16.88 6.63
C ASP A 69 5.12 15.60 6.07
N ILE A 70 4.29 14.60 5.76
CA ILE A 70 4.75 13.37 5.11
C ILE A 70 5.20 13.64 3.67
N LEU A 71 4.48 14.46 2.92
CA LEU A 71 4.88 14.87 1.57
C LEU A 71 6.23 15.58 1.58
N ASP A 72 6.41 16.50 2.52
CA ASP A 72 7.68 17.23 2.68
C ASP A 72 8.81 16.27 3.07
N THR A 73 8.55 15.31 3.96
CA THR A 73 9.52 14.29 4.36
C THR A 73 9.92 13.39 3.20
N LEU A 74 8.97 13.02 2.34
CA LEU A 74 9.22 12.22 1.14
C LEU A 74 9.89 13.02 0.02
N GLY A 75 10.02 14.33 0.16
CA GLY A 75 10.58 15.20 -0.85
C GLY A 75 9.69 15.37 -2.08
N VAL A 76 8.37 15.21 -1.92
CA VAL A 76 7.41 15.41 -3.00
C VAL A 76 7.24 16.91 -3.26
N PRO A 77 7.57 17.40 -4.46
CA PRO A 77 7.45 18.82 -4.77
C PRO A 77 5.99 19.29 -4.70
N SER A 78 5.77 20.51 -4.18
CA SER A 78 4.43 21.09 -4.03
C SER A 78 3.65 21.25 -5.35
N ASN A 79 4.35 21.34 -6.48
CA ASN A 79 3.72 21.40 -7.81
C ASN A 79 3.09 20.08 -8.26
N TYR A 80 3.34 18.96 -7.55
CA TYR A 80 2.66 17.69 -7.78
C TYR A 80 1.30 17.63 -7.08
N VAL A 81 1.07 18.49 -6.08
CA VAL A 81 -0.20 18.61 -5.38
C VAL A 81 -1.14 19.45 -6.22
N LYS A 82 -2.32 18.93 -6.52
CA LYS A 82 -3.31 19.58 -7.36
C LYS A 82 -4.62 19.78 -6.58
N PRO A 83 -5.32 20.89 -6.82
CA PRO A 83 -6.66 21.05 -6.27
C PRO A 83 -7.57 19.93 -6.78
N ASN A 84 -8.35 19.35 -5.88
CA ASN A 84 -9.39 18.39 -6.23
C ASN A 84 -10.76 19.04 -5.97
N PRO A 85 -11.62 19.23 -6.99
CA PRO A 85 -12.92 19.84 -6.82
C PRO A 85 -13.96 18.95 -6.14
N CYS A 86 -13.67 17.66 -5.95
CA CYS A 86 -14.55 16.72 -5.27
C CYS A 86 -14.37 16.81 -3.76
N GLY A 87 -15.34 17.39 -3.05
CA GLY A 87 -15.32 17.48 -1.58
C GLY A 87 -15.33 16.12 -0.91
N ILE A 88 -14.49 15.97 0.12
CA ILE A 88 -14.49 14.80 0.99
C ILE A 88 -15.47 15.04 2.14
N ARG A 89 -16.39 14.11 2.35
CA ARG A 89 -17.26 14.13 3.53
C ARG A 89 -16.59 13.38 4.67
N ALA A 90 -16.40 14.08 5.78
CA ALA A 90 -16.00 13.45 7.02
C ALA A 90 -17.19 12.67 7.66
N PHE A 91 -16.90 11.81 8.64
CA PHE A 91 -17.90 11.01 9.36
C PHE A 91 -19.05 11.83 9.97
N ASN A 92 -18.81 13.10 10.28
CA ASN A 92 -19.80 14.03 10.86
C ASN A 92 -20.61 14.82 9.81
N ASN A 93 -20.62 14.42 8.54
CA ASN A 93 -21.20 15.12 7.40
C ASN A 93 -20.64 16.54 7.14
N SER A 94 -19.59 16.98 7.82
CA SER A 94 -18.91 18.21 7.47
C SER A 94 -18.14 18.01 6.15
N VAL A 95 -18.27 18.98 5.24
CA VAL A 95 -17.45 19.02 4.03
C VAL A 95 -16.14 19.67 4.42
N ASP A 96 -15.06 18.88 4.47
CA ASP A 96 -13.73 19.44 4.61
C ASP A 96 -13.26 19.98 3.26
N CYS A 97 -12.93 21.25 3.23
CA CYS A 97 -12.53 21.95 2.00
C CYS A 97 -11.03 21.82 1.69
N SER A 98 -10.28 21.04 2.42
CA SER A 98 -8.89 20.70 2.08
C SER A 98 -8.85 19.67 0.95
N GLN A 99 -9.02 20.16 -0.28
CA GLN A 99 -9.24 19.32 -1.43
C GLN A 99 -8.04 19.39 -2.35
N GLU A 100 -7.00 18.76 -1.90
CA GLU A 100 -5.81 18.57 -2.69
C GLU A 100 -5.63 17.09 -2.96
N GLU A 101 -5.17 16.75 -4.13
CA GLU A 101 -4.80 15.38 -4.49
C GLU A 101 -3.36 15.33 -4.98
N VAL A 102 -2.71 14.22 -4.72
CA VAL A 102 -1.36 13.96 -5.17
C VAL A 102 -1.21 12.48 -5.55
N TYR A 103 -0.49 12.22 -6.64
CA TYR A 103 -0.10 10.86 -7.02
C TYR A 103 1.36 10.65 -6.66
N ILE A 104 1.63 9.67 -5.83
CA ILE A 104 2.98 9.35 -5.37
C ILE A 104 3.35 7.94 -5.85
N PRO A 105 4.47 7.76 -6.56
CA PRO A 105 5.01 6.45 -6.80
C PRO A 105 5.64 5.91 -5.51
N LEU A 106 5.05 4.86 -4.95
CA LEU A 106 5.52 4.20 -3.74
C LEU A 106 6.09 2.82 -4.07
N VAL A 107 7.20 2.49 -3.44
CA VAL A 107 7.78 1.13 -3.48
C VAL A 107 7.36 0.40 -2.22
N ILE A 108 6.63 -0.70 -2.40
CA ILE A 108 6.17 -1.58 -1.32
C ILE A 108 6.67 -2.99 -1.64
N LYS A 109 7.49 -3.56 -0.76
CA LYS A 109 8.13 -4.87 -0.97
C LYS A 109 8.79 -5.01 -2.36
N GLY A 110 9.53 -4.00 -2.79
CA GLY A 110 10.26 -3.99 -4.06
C GLY A 110 9.40 -3.79 -5.31
N ARG A 111 8.10 -3.52 -5.16
CA ARG A 111 7.20 -3.21 -6.27
C ARG A 111 6.76 -1.76 -6.22
N MET A 112 6.72 -1.12 -7.39
CA MET A 112 6.26 0.26 -7.50
C MET A 112 4.75 0.32 -7.78
N PHE A 113 4.08 1.17 -7.02
CA PHE A 113 2.66 1.49 -7.17
C PHE A 113 2.49 2.99 -7.27
N ARG A 114 1.64 3.43 -8.18
CA ARG A 114 1.23 4.83 -8.24
C ARG A 114 -0.02 5.00 -7.39
N VAL A 115 0.13 5.63 -6.23
CA VAL A 115 -0.93 5.76 -5.23
C VAL A 115 -1.45 7.18 -5.21
N GLN A 116 -2.76 7.33 -5.21
CA GLN A 116 -3.45 8.62 -5.05
C GLN A 116 -3.74 8.85 -3.57
N PHE A 117 -3.43 10.03 -3.10
CA PHE A 117 -3.75 10.52 -1.77
C PHE A 117 -4.57 11.79 -1.85
#